data_9b1ac5778dfd9ea0de4fccf49fc8cce6
#
_entry.id   9b1ac5778dfd9ea0de4fccf49fc8cce6
#
_cell.length_a   1.000
_cell.length_b   1.000
_cell.length_c   1.000
_cell.angle_alpha   90.00
_cell.angle_beta   90.00
_cell.angle_gamma   90.00
#
_symmetry.space_group_name_H-M   'P 1'
#
loop_
_entity.id
_entity.type
_entity.pdbx_description
1 polymer ?
#
loop_
_entity_poly.entity_id
_entity_poly.type
_entity_poly.pdbx_seq_one_letter_code
_entity_poly.pdbx_strand_id
1 'polypeptide(L)'
;GIPNLDQDDKPVSDVVFENGTISQYIQEALHILSLDENRIAFLPTLMNKDSRVTEIWFPGAHSDIGGGFWFDGLSDITLDFLLKEIMRRKLNLNICDVNKIDYSQLNASNGDYKIDYEDVFVKPNHKGKSHPKHRWWPIAKATLGQRDVRVNDNDEPSQNDSPVIHHIVAKRIEDVVEYRPRVLKGVKYDMLMSDGSTKSHVGLREHL
;
A
#
# COMPACT_ATOMS: atom_id res chain seq x y z
N GLY A 1 -5.75 14.85 -12.63
CA GLY A 1 -6.84 15.81 -12.63
C GLY A 1 -6.98 16.46 -11.28
N ILE A 2 -7.58 17.63 -11.19
CA ILE A 2 -7.95 18.28 -9.92
C ILE A 2 -9.14 17.47 -9.41
N PRO A 3 -9.13 16.99 -8.16
CA PRO A 3 -10.28 16.28 -7.61
C PRO A 3 -11.50 17.23 -7.67
N ASN A 4 -12.59 16.79 -8.27
CA ASN A 4 -13.87 17.44 -8.06
C ASN A 4 -14.26 17.21 -6.59
N LEU A 5 -14.76 18.26 -5.95
CA LEU A 5 -15.39 18.17 -4.63
C LEU A 5 -16.89 18.03 -4.87
N ASP A 6 -17.53 17.14 -4.14
CA ASP A 6 -18.98 17.09 -4.09
C ASP A 6 -19.54 18.26 -3.26
N GLN A 7 -20.85 18.36 -3.15
CA GLN A 7 -21.50 19.43 -2.38
C GLN A 7 -21.19 19.40 -0.88
N ASP A 8 -20.59 18.29 -0.38
CA ASP A 8 -20.21 18.09 1.02
C ASP A 8 -18.69 18.22 1.23
N ASP A 9 -17.96 18.84 0.27
CA ASP A 9 -16.48 19.00 0.28
C ASP A 9 -15.69 17.68 0.32
N LYS A 10 -16.30 16.57 -0.06
CA LYS A 10 -15.61 15.29 -0.18
C LYS A 10 -14.91 15.19 -1.54
N PRO A 11 -13.65 14.71 -1.60
CA PRO A 11 -12.97 14.49 -2.87
C PRO A 11 -13.70 13.37 -3.63
N VAL A 12 -14.29 13.72 -4.76
CA VAL A 12 -14.91 12.74 -5.67
C VAL A 12 -13.85 12.30 -6.68
N SER A 13 -13.60 11.01 -6.73
CA SER A 13 -12.76 10.40 -7.75
C SER A 13 -13.66 9.83 -8.85
N ASP A 14 -13.45 10.28 -10.09
CA ASP A 14 -14.20 9.80 -11.27
C ASP A 14 -13.97 8.29 -11.56
N VAL A 15 -13.10 7.64 -10.81
CA VAL A 15 -12.72 6.21 -10.97
C VAL A 15 -13.36 5.34 -9.90
N VAL A 16 -14.07 5.92 -8.94
CA VAL A 16 -14.66 5.18 -7.82
C VAL A 16 -16.12 4.92 -8.12
N PHE A 17 -16.56 3.70 -7.86
CA PHE A 17 -17.97 3.40 -7.75
C PHE A 17 -18.61 4.38 -6.75
N GLU A 18 -19.70 5.01 -7.13
CA GLU A 18 -20.37 6.08 -6.38
C GLU A 18 -20.70 5.73 -4.91
N ASN A 19 -20.59 4.45 -4.54
CA ASN A 19 -20.96 3.92 -3.23
C ASN A 19 -19.84 3.12 -2.54
N GLY A 20 -18.57 3.26 -2.94
CA GLY A 20 -17.44 2.54 -2.33
C GLY A 20 -17.53 1.01 -2.38
N THR A 21 -18.49 0.44 -3.11
CA THR A 21 -18.66 -1.02 -3.23
C THR A 21 -17.97 -1.58 -4.45
N ILE A 22 -17.59 -2.86 -4.39
CA ILE A 22 -17.05 -3.57 -5.55
C ILE A 22 -18.17 -4.18 -6.40
N SER A 23 -17.93 -4.30 -7.70
CA SER A 23 -18.87 -4.95 -8.62
C SER A 23 -19.16 -6.39 -8.19
N GLN A 24 -20.41 -6.82 -8.40
CA GLN A 24 -20.83 -8.21 -8.12
C GLN A 24 -20.04 -9.27 -8.90
N TYR A 25 -19.38 -8.89 -10.00
CA TYR A 25 -18.58 -9.80 -10.83
C TYR A 25 -17.15 -9.99 -10.29
N ILE A 26 -16.73 -9.18 -9.31
CA ILE A 26 -15.43 -9.33 -8.65
C ILE A 26 -15.58 -10.37 -7.54
N GLN A 27 -14.81 -11.44 -7.63
CA GLN A 27 -14.82 -12.52 -6.63
C GLN A 27 -14.00 -12.16 -5.39
N GLU A 28 -12.84 -11.51 -5.58
CA GLU A 28 -11.95 -11.05 -4.52
C GLU A 28 -11.24 -9.78 -4.94
N ALA A 29 -11.03 -8.86 -4.01
CA ALA A 29 -10.27 -7.63 -4.17
C ALA A 29 -9.23 -7.51 -3.06
N LEU A 30 -7.95 -7.36 -3.45
CA LEU A 30 -6.85 -7.06 -2.54
C LEU A 30 -6.38 -5.63 -2.81
N HIS A 31 -6.55 -4.77 -1.82
CA HIS A 31 -6.17 -3.36 -1.89
C HIS A 31 -5.00 -3.08 -0.95
N ILE A 32 -3.86 -2.74 -1.52
CA ILE A 32 -2.65 -2.41 -0.77
C ILE A 32 -2.59 -0.89 -0.59
N LEU A 33 -2.51 -0.45 0.66
CA LEU A 33 -2.62 0.95 1.06
C LEU A 33 -1.32 1.50 1.62
N SER A 34 -1.02 2.75 1.26
CA SER A 34 0.15 3.48 1.72
C SER A 34 -0.12 4.16 3.05
N LEU A 35 0.67 3.85 4.09
CA LEU A 35 0.55 4.41 5.43
C LEU A 35 1.14 5.83 5.52
N ASP A 36 2.21 6.11 4.78
CA ASP A 36 3.03 7.32 4.96
C ASP A 36 2.83 8.36 3.85
N GLU A 37 1.91 8.13 2.91
CA GLU A 37 1.57 9.16 1.93
C GLU A 37 0.82 10.31 2.61
N ASN A 38 1.34 11.51 2.46
CA ASN A 38 0.83 12.69 3.15
C ASN A 38 0.23 13.77 2.22
N ARG A 39 0.13 13.50 0.93
CA ARG A 39 -0.52 14.42 -0.02
C ARG A 39 -2.04 14.22 -0.01
N ILE A 40 -2.81 15.29 0.19
CA ILE A 40 -4.27 15.26 0.18
C ILE A 40 -4.81 14.74 -1.17
N ALA A 41 -4.19 15.15 -2.30
CA ALA A 41 -4.59 14.68 -3.62
C ALA A 41 -4.36 13.17 -3.87
N PHE A 42 -3.74 12.46 -2.93
CA PHE A 42 -3.47 11.02 -2.97
C PHE A 42 -4.15 10.28 -1.80
N LEU A 43 -5.23 10.86 -1.25
CA LEU A 43 -6.04 10.14 -0.28
C LEU A 43 -6.53 8.82 -0.90
N PRO A 44 -6.46 7.71 -0.16
CA PRO A 44 -6.93 6.44 -0.67
C PRO A 44 -8.45 6.47 -0.75
N THR A 45 -8.98 5.89 -1.79
CA THR A 45 -10.37 5.51 -1.85
C THR A 45 -10.55 4.19 -1.14
N LEU A 46 -10.95 4.23 0.12
CA LEU A 46 -11.24 3.02 0.88
C LEU A 46 -12.52 2.38 0.35
N MET A 47 -12.50 1.07 0.24
CA MET A 47 -13.67 0.30 -0.12
C MET A 47 -14.54 0.06 1.11
N ASN A 48 -15.85 -0.03 0.90
CA ASN A 48 -16.76 -0.45 1.96
C ASN A 48 -16.49 -1.90 2.34
N LYS A 49 -16.72 -2.21 3.59
CA LYS A 49 -16.58 -3.56 4.13
C LYS A 49 -17.38 -4.56 3.31
N ASP A 50 -16.67 -5.55 2.79
CA ASP A 50 -17.21 -6.67 2.04
C ASP A 50 -16.32 -7.90 2.31
N SER A 51 -16.90 -9.08 2.44
CA SER A 51 -16.16 -10.32 2.69
C SER A 51 -15.17 -10.67 1.57
N ARG A 52 -15.33 -10.09 0.40
CA ARG A 52 -14.48 -10.24 -0.78
C ARG A 52 -13.35 -9.22 -0.84
N VAL A 53 -13.39 -8.17 0.01
CA VAL A 53 -12.41 -7.09 0.04
C VAL A 53 -11.42 -7.33 1.17
N THR A 54 -10.14 -7.23 0.85
CA THR A 54 -9.05 -7.21 1.82
C THR A 54 -8.24 -5.95 1.63
N GLU A 55 -8.26 -5.03 2.59
CA GLU A 55 -7.44 -3.82 2.60
C GLU A 55 -6.31 -3.98 3.62
N ILE A 56 -5.07 -3.73 3.18
CA ILE A 56 -3.89 -3.89 4.04
C ILE A 56 -2.99 -2.68 3.89
N TRP A 57 -2.61 -2.07 5.01
CA TRP A 57 -1.71 -0.92 5.07
C TRP A 57 -0.25 -1.33 5.19
N PHE A 58 0.59 -0.75 4.34
CA PHE A 58 2.04 -0.97 4.29
C PHE A 58 2.81 0.31 4.58
N PRO A 59 4.06 0.23 5.07
CA PRO A 59 4.91 1.38 5.32
C PRO A 59 5.42 1.97 4.01
N GLY A 60 5.43 3.29 3.89
CA GLY A 60 5.92 4.00 2.72
C GLY A 60 4.88 4.94 2.13
N ALA A 61 5.33 5.86 1.27
CA ALA A 61 4.49 6.74 0.48
C ALA A 61 3.98 6.01 -0.78
N HIS A 62 3.16 6.67 -1.59
CA HIS A 62 2.49 6.08 -2.75
C HIS A 62 3.41 5.27 -3.68
N SER A 63 4.54 5.87 -4.09
CA SER A 63 5.50 5.18 -4.98
C SER A 63 6.43 4.20 -4.23
N ASP A 64 6.52 4.27 -2.89
CA ASP A 64 7.19 3.25 -2.09
C ASP A 64 6.37 1.95 -2.03
N ILE A 65 5.07 2.04 -2.31
CA ILE A 65 4.16 0.90 -2.39
C ILE A 65 4.05 0.39 -3.84
N GLY A 66 3.83 1.31 -4.79
CA GLY A 66 3.56 0.98 -6.18
C GLY A 66 4.79 0.88 -7.08
N GLY A 67 5.98 1.16 -6.56
CA GLY A 67 7.23 1.21 -7.33
C GLY A 67 7.43 2.56 -8.04
N GLY A 68 8.56 2.66 -8.75
CA GLY A 68 8.94 3.84 -9.52
C GLY A 68 10.12 4.64 -8.96
N PHE A 69 10.78 4.13 -7.92
CA PHE A 69 12.06 4.63 -7.45
C PHE A 69 13.19 3.63 -7.73
N TRP A 70 14.41 4.14 -7.95
CA TRP A 70 15.60 3.30 -8.12
C TRP A 70 15.97 2.49 -6.85
N PHE A 71 15.56 2.98 -5.67
CA PHE A 71 15.78 2.31 -4.39
C PHE A 71 14.42 1.91 -3.83
N ASP A 72 13.89 0.83 -4.32
CA ASP A 72 12.50 0.41 -4.18
C ASP A 72 12.27 -0.76 -3.24
N GLY A 73 13.22 -1.00 -2.31
CA GLY A 73 13.10 -2.10 -1.36
C GLY A 73 11.78 -2.16 -0.57
N LEU A 74 11.06 -1.04 -0.43
CA LEU A 74 9.71 -1.02 0.16
C LEU A 74 8.66 -1.50 -0.84
N SER A 75 8.74 -1.11 -2.12
CA SER A 75 7.83 -1.60 -3.17
C SER A 75 8.03 -3.09 -3.42
N ASP A 76 9.27 -3.57 -3.30
CA ASP A 76 9.56 -4.99 -3.39
C ASP A 76 8.90 -5.82 -2.29
N ILE A 77 8.68 -5.24 -1.10
CA ILE A 77 7.92 -5.90 -0.04
C ILE A 77 6.46 -6.08 -0.46
N THR A 78 5.86 -5.06 -1.04
CA THR A 78 4.46 -5.15 -1.49
C THR A 78 4.31 -6.05 -2.69
N LEU A 79 5.28 -6.04 -3.61
CA LEU A 79 5.32 -6.95 -4.75
C LEU A 79 5.48 -8.41 -4.29
N ASP A 80 6.43 -8.70 -3.41
CA ASP A 80 6.63 -10.05 -2.84
C ASP A 80 5.36 -10.54 -2.11
N PHE A 81 4.73 -9.67 -1.32
CA PHE A 81 3.47 -9.98 -0.68
C PHE A 81 2.36 -10.30 -1.70
N LEU A 82 2.20 -9.47 -2.74
CA LEU A 82 1.20 -9.68 -3.79
C LEU A 82 1.42 -11.00 -4.53
N LEU A 83 2.67 -11.32 -4.89
CA LEU A 83 3.02 -12.57 -5.56
C LEU A 83 2.70 -13.78 -4.68
N LYS A 84 2.99 -13.72 -3.37
CA LYS A 84 2.64 -14.76 -2.41
C LYS A 84 1.13 -14.94 -2.27
N GLU A 85 0.37 -13.85 -2.24
CA GLU A 85 -1.09 -13.90 -2.19
C GLU A 85 -1.71 -14.51 -3.45
N ILE A 86 -1.20 -14.17 -4.65
CA ILE A 86 -1.61 -14.78 -5.92
C ILE A 86 -1.39 -16.31 -5.88
N MET A 87 -0.23 -16.75 -5.41
CA MET A 87 0.09 -18.18 -5.30
C MET A 87 -0.78 -18.88 -4.24
N ARG A 88 -0.94 -18.26 -3.05
CA ARG A 88 -1.75 -18.80 -1.95
C ARG A 88 -3.21 -18.98 -2.35
N ARG A 89 -3.77 -18.02 -3.09
CA ARG A 89 -5.17 -18.02 -3.58
C ARG A 89 -5.36 -18.89 -4.81
N LYS A 90 -4.31 -19.46 -5.37
CA LYS A 90 -4.35 -20.31 -6.58
C LYS A 90 -5.07 -19.64 -7.75
N LEU A 91 -4.79 -18.35 -7.99
CA LEU A 91 -5.46 -17.54 -9.00
C LEU A 91 -5.13 -17.95 -10.45
N ASN A 92 -4.40 -19.03 -10.65
CA ASN A 92 -4.06 -19.59 -11.96
C ASN A 92 -3.36 -18.58 -12.90
N LEU A 93 -2.64 -17.63 -12.33
CA LEU A 93 -1.80 -16.68 -13.06
C LEU A 93 -0.39 -17.26 -13.24
N ASN A 94 0.12 -17.20 -14.47
CA ASN A 94 1.50 -17.56 -14.77
C ASN A 94 2.42 -16.44 -14.25
N ILE A 95 3.05 -16.67 -13.10
CA ILE A 95 4.06 -15.78 -12.56
C ILE A 95 5.40 -16.16 -13.18
N CYS A 96 6.09 -15.18 -13.78
CA CYS A 96 7.39 -15.39 -14.37
C CYS A 96 8.43 -15.62 -13.26
N ASP A 97 9.14 -16.75 -13.35
CA ASP A 97 10.30 -16.99 -12.49
C ASP A 97 11.51 -16.27 -13.11
N VAL A 98 11.98 -15.24 -12.45
CA VAL A 98 13.10 -14.40 -12.92
C VAL A 98 14.37 -15.21 -13.21
N ASN A 99 14.56 -16.37 -12.55
CA ASN A 99 15.69 -17.26 -12.79
C ASN A 99 15.55 -18.09 -14.08
N LYS A 100 14.37 -18.09 -14.71
CA LYS A 100 14.07 -18.79 -15.94
C LYS A 100 13.91 -17.86 -17.15
N ILE A 101 14.10 -16.56 -16.97
CA ILE A 101 14.04 -15.59 -18.06
C ILE A 101 15.27 -15.75 -18.94
N ASP A 102 15.05 -15.93 -20.24
CA ASP A 102 16.11 -15.81 -21.24
C ASP A 102 16.28 -14.34 -21.63
N TYR A 103 17.17 -13.65 -20.93
CA TYR A 103 17.44 -12.22 -21.15
C TYR A 103 18.00 -11.94 -22.55
N SER A 104 18.64 -12.90 -23.19
CA SER A 104 19.18 -12.74 -24.54
C SER A 104 18.04 -12.60 -25.56
N GLN A 105 17.02 -13.45 -25.46
CA GLN A 105 15.84 -13.35 -26.31
C GLN A 105 15.02 -12.11 -26.00
N LEU A 106 14.83 -11.78 -24.72
CA LEU A 106 14.11 -10.57 -24.29
C LEU A 106 14.76 -9.31 -24.87
N ASN A 107 16.09 -9.22 -24.79
CA ASN A 107 16.85 -8.07 -25.27
C ASN A 107 16.96 -8.01 -26.79
N ALA A 108 16.86 -9.13 -27.51
CA ALA A 108 16.92 -9.15 -28.95
C ALA A 108 15.78 -8.35 -29.63
N SER A 109 14.63 -8.21 -28.96
CA SER A 109 13.46 -7.47 -29.45
C SER A 109 13.34 -6.04 -28.91
N ASN A 110 14.23 -5.62 -28.00
CA ASN A 110 14.08 -4.38 -27.23
C ASN A 110 14.92 -3.19 -27.73
N GLY A 111 15.53 -3.29 -28.89
CA GLY A 111 16.38 -2.23 -29.46
C GLY A 111 17.61 -1.95 -28.60
N ASP A 112 17.85 -0.66 -28.29
CA ASP A 112 19.00 -0.22 -27.50
C ASP A 112 18.83 -0.37 -25.99
N TYR A 113 17.61 -0.60 -25.51
CA TYR A 113 17.35 -0.79 -24.09
C TYR A 113 17.62 -2.25 -23.68
N LYS A 114 18.54 -2.43 -22.75
CA LYS A 114 18.90 -3.75 -22.23
C LYS A 114 18.30 -3.94 -20.85
N ILE A 115 17.59 -5.04 -20.67
CA ILE A 115 17.06 -5.49 -19.39
C ILE A 115 17.97 -6.60 -18.86
N ASP A 116 18.40 -6.50 -17.64
CA ASP A 116 19.18 -7.54 -16.99
C ASP A 116 18.47 -8.12 -15.75
N TYR A 117 19.12 -9.06 -15.10
CA TYR A 117 18.57 -9.71 -13.91
C TYR A 117 18.28 -8.72 -12.76
N GLU A 118 19.13 -7.70 -12.59
CA GLU A 118 18.97 -6.71 -11.51
C GLU A 118 17.74 -5.83 -11.71
N ASP A 119 17.31 -5.61 -12.96
CA ASP A 119 16.12 -4.82 -13.29
C ASP A 119 14.82 -5.50 -12.86
N VAL A 120 14.82 -6.83 -12.76
CA VAL A 120 13.60 -7.61 -12.46
C VAL A 120 13.66 -8.35 -11.12
N PHE A 121 14.79 -8.27 -10.43
CA PHE A 121 15.00 -8.98 -9.18
C PHE A 121 14.35 -8.28 -7.98
N VAL A 122 13.45 -8.99 -7.31
CA VAL A 122 12.73 -8.50 -6.13
C VAL A 122 13.62 -8.62 -4.88
N LYS A 123 13.97 -7.48 -4.26
CA LYS A 123 14.82 -7.37 -3.06
C LYS A 123 14.08 -6.69 -1.88
N PRO A 124 13.17 -7.34 -1.20
CA PRO A 124 12.44 -6.76 -0.09
C PRO A 124 13.37 -6.21 0.99
N ASN A 125 13.22 -4.93 1.33
CA ASN A 125 14.04 -4.29 2.35
C ASN A 125 13.21 -3.31 3.18
N HIS A 126 12.82 -3.71 4.41
CA HIS A 126 12.06 -2.86 5.33
C HIS A 126 12.85 -1.65 5.85
N LYS A 127 14.18 -1.64 5.72
CA LYS A 127 15.06 -0.49 6.02
C LYS A 127 15.21 0.45 4.81
N GLY A 128 14.62 0.09 3.67
CA GLY A 128 14.65 0.89 2.45
C GLY A 128 14.20 2.34 2.71
N LYS A 129 14.67 3.26 1.88
CA LYS A 129 14.33 4.67 2.00
C LYS A 129 12.85 4.87 1.72
N SER A 130 12.18 5.62 2.60
CA SER A 130 10.81 6.10 2.37
C SER A 130 10.86 7.51 1.79
N HIS A 131 9.89 7.84 0.92
CA HIS A 131 9.87 9.09 0.15
C HIS A 131 8.62 9.94 0.43
N PRO A 132 8.30 10.24 1.70
CA PRO A 132 7.21 11.15 2.00
C PRO A 132 7.52 12.54 1.43
N LYS A 133 6.51 13.27 1.02
CA LYS A 133 6.72 14.62 0.45
C LYS A 133 6.86 15.64 1.57
N HIS A 134 8.01 16.29 1.61
CA HIS A 134 8.27 17.45 2.45
C HIS A 134 8.10 18.73 1.63
N ARG A 135 7.25 19.62 2.11
CA ARG A 135 7.00 20.92 1.47
C ARG A 135 7.26 22.04 2.48
N TRP A 136 8.17 22.93 2.16
CA TRP A 136 8.58 24.02 3.06
C TRP A 136 7.79 25.32 2.83
N TRP A 137 7.24 25.54 1.62
CA TRP A 137 6.40 26.68 1.33
C TRP A 137 5.04 26.58 2.04
N PRO A 138 4.53 27.65 2.70
CA PRO A 138 3.28 27.62 3.45
C PRO A 138 2.09 27.15 2.62
N ILE A 139 1.91 27.68 1.40
CA ILE A 139 0.83 27.29 0.49
C ILE A 139 0.94 25.81 0.09
N ALA A 140 2.16 25.32 -0.15
CA ALA A 140 2.38 23.92 -0.47
C ALA A 140 2.15 22.99 0.74
N LYS A 141 2.37 23.45 1.97
CA LYS A 141 2.03 22.71 3.20
C LYS A 141 0.54 22.47 3.33
N ALA A 142 -0.31 23.38 2.87
CA ALA A 142 -1.76 23.21 2.88
C ALA A 142 -2.26 22.03 2.02
N THR A 143 -1.41 21.50 1.13
CA THR A 143 -1.72 20.31 0.33
C THR A 143 -1.31 19.00 1.00
N LEU A 144 -0.79 19.05 2.23
CA LEU A 144 -0.39 17.90 3.03
C LEU A 144 -1.41 17.66 4.16
N GLY A 145 -1.73 16.40 4.38
CA GLY A 145 -2.62 15.94 5.43
C GLY A 145 -2.17 14.59 5.97
N GLN A 146 -2.75 14.16 7.06
CA GLN A 146 -2.52 12.82 7.59
C GLN A 146 -3.51 11.83 6.97
N ARG A 147 -3.07 10.58 6.83
CA ARG A 147 -3.97 9.47 6.51
C ARG A 147 -4.93 9.21 7.65
N ASP A 148 -6.13 8.88 7.31
CA ASP A 148 -7.10 8.30 8.23
C ASP A 148 -7.08 6.78 8.04
N VAL A 149 -6.44 6.09 8.99
CA VAL A 149 -6.25 4.64 8.95
C VAL A 149 -7.45 3.97 9.60
N ARG A 150 -8.38 3.52 8.78
CA ARG A 150 -9.68 3.02 9.21
C ARG A 150 -10.22 1.94 8.27
N VAL A 151 -11.33 1.36 8.62
CA VAL A 151 -12.20 0.57 7.75
C VAL A 151 -13.44 1.39 7.45
N ASN A 152 -13.90 1.39 6.19
CA ASN A 152 -15.19 1.98 5.83
C ASN A 152 -16.30 0.93 5.88
N ASP A 153 -17.47 1.38 6.32
CA ASP A 153 -18.72 0.65 6.25
C ASP A 153 -19.82 1.64 5.84
N ASN A 154 -20.49 1.40 4.71
CA ASN A 154 -21.46 2.32 4.12
C ASN A 154 -20.95 3.78 3.98
N ASP A 155 -19.73 3.92 3.46
CA ASP A 155 -19.01 5.19 3.22
C ASP A 155 -18.61 5.96 4.49
N GLU A 156 -18.87 5.40 5.67
CA GLU A 156 -18.51 5.98 6.96
C GLU A 156 -17.47 5.13 7.71
N PRO A 157 -16.71 5.71 8.66
CA PRO A 157 -15.79 4.96 9.49
C PRO A 157 -16.49 3.89 10.32
N SER A 158 -16.11 2.63 10.17
CA SER A 158 -16.61 1.55 11.01
C SER A 158 -16.18 1.76 12.47
N GLN A 159 -17.13 1.60 13.39
CA GLN A 159 -16.88 1.66 14.83
C GLN A 159 -16.41 0.32 15.42
N ASN A 160 -16.65 -0.77 14.71
CA ASN A 160 -16.45 -2.12 15.23
C ASN A 160 -15.26 -2.85 14.59
N ASP A 161 -14.81 -2.38 13.43
CA ASP A 161 -13.76 -3.05 12.67
C ASP A 161 -12.42 -2.31 12.83
N SER A 162 -11.35 -3.07 12.85
CA SER A 162 -9.98 -2.57 12.93
C SER A 162 -9.30 -2.67 11.57
N PRO A 163 -8.59 -1.63 11.09
CA PRO A 163 -7.81 -1.71 9.87
C PRO A 163 -6.68 -2.74 10.01
N VAL A 164 -6.35 -3.40 8.91
CA VAL A 164 -5.29 -4.40 8.88
C VAL A 164 -3.97 -3.74 8.49
N ILE A 165 -2.95 -3.90 9.33
CA ILE A 165 -1.60 -3.38 9.12
C ILE A 165 -0.64 -4.55 8.91
N HIS A 166 0.20 -4.50 7.88
CA HIS A 166 1.19 -5.55 7.64
C HIS A 166 2.31 -5.50 8.69
N HIS A 167 2.76 -6.66 9.21
CA HIS A 167 3.78 -6.76 10.27
C HIS A 167 5.09 -6.05 9.96
N ILE A 168 5.37 -5.79 8.69
CA ILE A 168 6.58 -5.07 8.28
C ILE A 168 6.63 -3.64 8.83
N VAL A 169 5.47 -3.05 9.17
CA VAL A 169 5.40 -1.73 9.83
C VAL A 169 6.05 -1.81 11.21
N ALA A 170 5.71 -2.84 12.01
CA ALA A 170 6.33 -3.07 13.32
C ALA A 170 7.85 -3.28 13.19
N LYS A 171 8.24 -4.17 12.28
CA LYS A 171 9.65 -4.43 12.02
C LYS A 171 10.42 -3.18 11.61
N ARG A 172 9.79 -2.30 10.83
CA ARG A 172 10.39 -1.03 10.45
C ARG A 172 10.48 -0.06 11.63
N ILE A 173 9.49 -0.04 12.54
CA ILE A 173 9.54 0.76 13.77
C ILE A 173 10.70 0.31 14.67
N GLU A 174 10.93 -0.99 14.79
CA GLU A 174 12.01 -1.58 15.60
C GLU A 174 13.40 -1.25 15.01
N ASP A 175 13.54 -1.38 13.69
CA ASP A 175 14.84 -1.36 13.01
C ASP A 175 15.25 0.01 12.45
N VAL A 176 14.32 0.97 12.32
CA VAL A 176 14.56 2.32 11.78
C VAL A 176 14.16 3.38 12.80
N VAL A 177 15.14 3.92 13.48
CA VAL A 177 14.95 4.83 14.64
C VAL A 177 14.06 6.03 14.34
N GLU A 178 14.16 6.60 13.13
CA GLU A 178 13.37 7.77 12.72
C GLU A 178 11.96 7.41 12.25
N TYR A 179 11.67 6.13 12.05
CA TYR A 179 10.37 5.72 11.55
C TYR A 179 9.34 5.61 12.67
N ARG A 180 8.48 6.60 12.74
CA ARG A 180 7.40 6.68 13.74
C ARG A 180 6.12 7.15 13.06
N PRO A 181 5.32 6.23 12.46
CA PRO A 181 4.12 6.57 11.71
C PRO A 181 3.03 7.16 12.64
N ARG A 182 2.97 8.49 12.67
CA ARG A 182 2.06 9.24 13.57
C ARG A 182 0.59 8.91 13.35
N VAL A 183 0.25 8.48 12.15
CA VAL A 183 -1.12 8.09 11.76
C VAL A 183 -1.66 6.90 12.57
N LEU A 184 -0.78 6.08 13.16
CA LEU A 184 -1.17 4.97 14.04
C LEU A 184 -1.31 5.37 15.52
N LYS A 185 -1.04 6.64 15.87
CA LYS A 185 -1.14 7.08 17.27
C LYS A 185 -2.58 6.97 17.78
N GLY A 186 -2.80 6.05 18.73
CA GLY A 186 -4.12 5.82 19.33
C GLY A 186 -5.08 5.00 18.47
N VAL A 187 -4.67 4.59 17.27
CA VAL A 187 -5.48 3.73 16.40
C VAL A 187 -5.43 2.30 16.92
N LYS A 188 -6.59 1.64 17.02
CA LYS A 188 -6.70 0.20 17.20
C LYS A 188 -6.62 -0.45 15.82
N TYR A 189 -5.79 -1.46 15.65
CA TYR A 189 -5.61 -2.17 14.38
C TYR A 189 -5.28 -3.63 14.60
N ASP A 190 -5.48 -4.43 13.57
CA ASP A 190 -5.07 -5.83 13.53
C ASP A 190 -3.81 -5.96 12.68
N MET A 191 -2.74 -6.49 13.26
CA MET A 191 -1.49 -6.72 12.55
C MET A 191 -1.52 -8.06 11.86
N LEU A 192 -1.38 -8.07 10.53
CA LEU A 192 -1.19 -9.27 9.73
C LEU A 192 0.24 -9.76 9.88
N MET A 193 0.40 -10.94 10.50
CA MET A 193 1.69 -11.57 10.72
C MET A 193 2.18 -12.34 9.48
N SER A 194 3.46 -12.70 9.46
CA SER A 194 4.08 -13.44 8.34
C SER A 194 3.51 -14.85 8.13
N ASP A 195 2.90 -15.43 9.15
CA ASP A 195 2.22 -16.73 9.09
C ASP A 195 0.75 -16.63 8.66
N GLY A 196 0.26 -15.43 8.37
CA GLY A 196 -1.11 -15.12 7.99
C GLY A 196 -2.08 -14.96 9.16
N SER A 197 -1.61 -15.11 10.41
CA SER A 197 -2.42 -14.81 11.60
C SER A 197 -2.55 -13.32 11.82
N THR A 198 -3.51 -12.88 12.63
CA THR A 198 -3.68 -11.49 13.03
C THR A 198 -3.54 -11.33 14.53
N LYS A 199 -2.98 -10.17 14.95
CA LYS A 199 -2.86 -9.77 16.36
C LYS A 199 -3.35 -8.35 16.52
N SER A 200 -4.22 -8.12 17.50
CA SER A 200 -4.74 -6.75 17.77
C SER A 200 -3.73 -5.94 18.58
N HIS A 201 -3.56 -4.68 18.18
CA HIS A 201 -2.67 -3.69 18.76
C HIS A 201 -3.35 -2.34 18.91
N VAL A 202 -2.78 -1.47 19.76
CA VAL A 202 -3.22 -0.08 19.91
C VAL A 202 -2.02 0.86 19.90
N GLY A 203 -1.94 1.70 18.88
CA GLY A 203 -0.87 2.68 18.73
C GLY A 203 0.50 2.03 18.49
N LEU A 204 1.57 2.70 18.95
CA LEU A 204 2.96 2.30 18.64
C LEU A 204 3.71 1.72 19.85
N ARG A 205 3.14 1.75 21.05
CA ARG A 205 3.90 1.49 22.31
C ARG A 205 4.50 0.10 22.38
N GLU A 206 3.85 -0.90 21.76
CA GLU A 206 4.30 -2.29 21.78
C GLU A 206 5.48 -2.56 20.82
N HIS A 207 5.84 -1.58 19.99
CA HIS A 207 6.88 -1.68 18.97
C HIS A 207 8.05 -0.72 19.23
N LEU A 208 8.01 0.03 20.33
CA LEU A 208 9.05 0.95 20.78
C LEU A 208 9.90 0.33 21.88
#